data_37db0d5dda64ebbd46de54707254a7df
#
_entry.id   37db0d5dda64ebbd46de54707254a7df
#
_cell.length_a   1.000
_cell.length_b   1.000
_cell.length_c   1.000
_cell.angle_alpha   90.00
_cell.angle_beta   90.00
_cell.angle_gamma   90.00
#
_symmetry.space_group_name_H-M   'P 1'
#
loop_
_entity.id
_entity.type
_entity.pdbx_description
1 polymer ?
#
loop_
_entity_poly.entity_id
_entity_poly.type
_entity_poly.pdbx_seq_one_letter_code
_entity_poly.pdbx_strand_id
1 'polypeptide(L)'
;MLPPYGVGVVAGIARRKVGGVGRAYYQVEFPGTRSKAFVPVDSTADVGLRPALSREEVPEILERLKNGRMSLPKQWAARHRRVTEILAEGDPYRIAILAGQLHAWEMERGLPDLDRQALRRAVNLLAEEVAQALEITIEAAREMFEEIWVEEF
;
A
#
# COMPACT_ATOMS: atom_id res chain seq x y z
N MET A 1 4.37 6.06 -5.81
CA MET A 1 3.89 4.74 -5.38
C MET A 1 3.36 3.97 -6.58
N LEU A 2 3.78 2.77 -6.79
CA LEU A 2 3.34 1.92 -7.90
C LEU A 2 2.92 0.54 -7.37
N PRO A 3 1.62 0.24 -7.29
CA PRO A 3 1.16 -1.09 -6.91
C PRO A 3 1.54 -2.15 -7.97
N PRO A 4 1.92 -3.37 -7.60
CA PRO A 4 2.14 -3.86 -6.23
C PRO A 4 3.56 -3.65 -5.70
N TYR A 5 4.37 -2.83 -6.38
CA TYR A 5 5.80 -2.68 -6.10
C TYR A 5 6.11 -1.75 -4.91
N GLY A 6 5.14 -0.96 -4.45
CA GLY A 6 5.31 -0.06 -3.33
C GLY A 6 5.83 1.33 -3.73
N VAL A 7 6.52 2.00 -2.81
CA VAL A 7 7.07 3.33 -3.04
C VAL A 7 8.37 3.24 -3.82
N GLY A 8 8.42 3.98 -4.93
CA GLY A 8 9.61 4.08 -5.76
C GLY A 8 10.02 5.53 -5.99
N VAL A 9 11.18 5.72 -6.57
CA VAL A 9 11.72 7.03 -6.93
C VAL A 9 11.81 7.11 -8.45
N VAL A 10 11.27 8.20 -9.03
CA VAL A 10 11.44 8.47 -10.45
C VAL A 10 12.87 8.94 -10.70
N ALA A 11 13.70 8.09 -11.29
CA ALA A 11 15.11 8.36 -11.54
C ALA A 11 15.33 9.17 -12.83
N GLY A 12 14.35 9.18 -13.73
CA GLY A 12 14.46 9.92 -15.00
C GLY A 12 13.40 9.53 -16.00
N ILE A 13 13.51 10.08 -17.18
CA ILE A 13 12.67 9.76 -18.33
C ILE A 13 13.54 9.10 -19.39
N ALA A 14 13.17 7.90 -19.79
CA ALA A 14 13.85 7.16 -20.86
C ALA A 14 12.94 7.10 -22.09
N ARG A 15 13.54 7.19 -23.28
CA ARG A 15 12.82 6.97 -24.54
C ARG A 15 13.13 5.59 -25.07
N ARG A 16 12.10 4.82 -25.37
CA ARG A 16 12.24 3.47 -25.91
C ARG A 16 11.37 3.30 -27.14
N LYS A 17 11.84 2.50 -28.08
CA LYS A 17 11.04 2.08 -29.22
C LYS A 17 10.42 0.73 -28.92
N VAL A 18 9.10 0.67 -28.90
CA VAL A 18 8.34 -0.57 -28.74
C VAL A 18 7.45 -0.70 -29.98
N GLY A 19 7.63 -1.79 -30.73
CA GLY A 19 6.89 -2.00 -31.97
C GLY A 19 7.13 -0.92 -33.04
N GLY A 20 8.32 -0.33 -33.07
CA GLY A 20 8.68 0.72 -34.02
C GLY A 20 8.22 2.13 -33.63
N VAL A 21 7.53 2.28 -32.54
CA VAL A 21 7.03 3.58 -32.06
C VAL A 21 7.85 4.02 -30.85
N GLY A 22 8.40 5.24 -30.91
CA GLY A 22 9.12 5.84 -29.78
C GLY A 22 8.15 6.32 -28.73
N ARG A 23 8.38 5.93 -27.47
CA ARG A 23 7.62 6.37 -26.30
C ARG A 23 8.52 6.84 -25.18
N ALA A 24 8.05 7.82 -24.42
CA ALA A 24 8.71 8.24 -23.19
C ALA A 24 8.18 7.43 -22.02
N TYR A 25 9.08 7.01 -21.12
CA TYR A 25 8.77 6.23 -19.93
C TYR A 25 9.41 6.88 -18.71
N TYR A 26 8.68 6.87 -17.59
CA TYR A 26 9.30 7.13 -16.29
C TYR A 26 10.10 5.90 -15.88
N GLN A 27 11.36 6.09 -15.54
CA GLN A 27 12.18 5.06 -14.91
C GLN A 27 11.97 5.17 -13.41
N VAL A 28 11.30 4.18 -12.84
CA VAL A 28 11.00 4.13 -11.40
C VAL A 28 11.92 3.11 -10.75
N GLU A 29 12.65 3.53 -9.73
CA GLU A 29 13.53 2.67 -8.94
C GLU A 29 12.90 2.40 -7.58
N PHE A 30 12.97 1.14 -7.14
CA PHE A 30 12.43 0.69 -5.84
C PHE A 30 13.60 0.28 -4.94
N PRO A 31 14.07 1.17 -4.03
CA PRO A 31 15.25 0.90 -3.22
C PRO A 31 15.15 -0.36 -2.37
N GLY A 32 13.95 -0.68 -1.87
CA GLY A 32 13.73 -1.84 -1.02
C GLY A 32 13.95 -3.18 -1.71
N THR A 33 13.70 -3.27 -3.01
CA THR A 33 13.81 -4.51 -3.79
C THR A 33 14.91 -4.46 -4.83
N ARG A 34 15.57 -3.31 -5.01
CA ARG A 34 16.53 -3.03 -6.08
C ARG A 34 15.96 -3.28 -7.49
N SER A 35 14.66 -3.18 -7.61
CA SER A 35 13.95 -3.36 -8.87
C SER A 35 13.79 -2.03 -9.59
N LYS A 36 13.61 -2.11 -10.91
CA LYS A 36 13.29 -0.95 -11.74
C LYS A 36 12.04 -1.25 -12.54
N ALA A 37 11.22 -0.22 -12.78
CA ALA A 37 10.07 -0.31 -13.65
C ALA A 37 10.09 0.85 -14.64
N PHE A 38 9.54 0.61 -15.84
CA PHE A 38 9.35 1.65 -16.84
C PHE A 38 7.86 1.86 -17.05
N VAL A 39 7.38 3.06 -16.72
CA VAL A 39 5.95 3.39 -16.77
C VAL A 39 5.74 4.43 -17.88
N PRO A 40 4.87 4.18 -18.89
CA PRO A 40 4.58 5.16 -19.93
C PRO A 40 4.12 6.49 -19.32
N VAL A 41 4.71 7.59 -19.79
CA VAL A 41 4.41 8.93 -19.25
C VAL A 41 2.95 9.30 -19.45
N ASP A 42 2.35 8.86 -20.55
CA ASP A 42 0.96 9.16 -20.92
C ASP A 42 -0.07 8.14 -20.39
N SER A 43 0.37 7.08 -19.71
CA SER A 43 -0.49 5.98 -19.25
C SER A 43 -0.27 5.64 -17.76
N THR A 44 0.16 6.60 -16.94
CA THR A 44 0.47 6.35 -15.52
C THR A 44 -0.75 5.88 -14.73
N ALA A 45 -1.94 6.39 -15.05
CA ALA A 45 -3.18 6.00 -14.37
C ALA A 45 -3.55 4.54 -14.65
N ASP A 46 -3.26 4.02 -15.84
CA ASP A 46 -3.62 2.65 -16.24
C ASP A 46 -2.84 1.60 -15.45
N VAL A 47 -1.65 1.92 -14.96
CA VAL A 47 -0.83 1.02 -14.15
C VAL A 47 -0.90 1.34 -12.67
N GLY A 48 -1.75 2.29 -12.27
CA GLY A 48 -1.96 2.66 -10.87
C GLY A 48 -0.85 3.52 -10.27
N LEU A 49 0.00 4.12 -11.08
CA LEU A 49 1.02 5.05 -10.57
C LEU A 49 0.34 6.29 -10.01
N ARG A 50 0.65 6.66 -8.78
CA ARG A 50 0.09 7.81 -8.09
C ARG A 50 1.17 8.51 -7.26
N PRO A 51 0.94 9.78 -6.85
CA PRO A 51 1.83 10.43 -5.88
C PRO A 51 1.87 9.64 -4.58
N ALA A 52 3.03 9.56 -3.95
CA ALA A 52 3.15 8.98 -2.62
C ALA A 52 2.44 9.88 -1.59
N LEU A 53 2.10 9.31 -0.44
CA LEU A 53 1.50 10.07 0.66
C LEU A 53 2.38 11.26 1.05
N SER A 54 1.74 12.39 1.31
CA SER A 54 2.40 13.53 1.94
C SER A 54 2.40 13.37 3.47
N ARG A 55 3.30 14.10 4.12
CA ARG A 55 3.36 14.16 5.59
C ARG A 55 2.02 14.58 6.20
N GLU A 56 1.33 15.50 5.57
CA GLU A 56 0.05 16.05 6.04
C GLU A 56 -1.09 15.04 6.00
N GLU A 57 -0.98 14.03 5.14
CA GLU A 57 -1.99 12.98 5.01
C GLU A 57 -1.84 11.85 6.04
N VAL A 58 -0.68 11.73 6.67
CA VAL A 58 -0.38 10.64 7.60
C VAL A 58 -1.37 10.56 8.78
N PRO A 59 -1.75 11.66 9.45
CA PRO A 59 -2.74 11.57 10.55
C PRO A 59 -4.05 10.92 10.15
N GLU A 60 -4.56 11.19 8.94
CA GLU A 60 -5.79 10.56 8.45
C GLU A 60 -5.59 9.07 8.20
N ILE A 61 -4.44 8.66 7.69
CA ILE A 61 -4.12 7.24 7.52
C ILE A 61 -4.09 6.53 8.87
N LEU A 62 -3.48 7.13 9.88
CA LEU A 62 -3.42 6.55 11.22
C LEU A 62 -4.81 6.43 11.85
N GLU A 63 -5.68 7.42 11.63
CA GLU A 63 -7.07 7.36 12.10
C GLU A 63 -7.83 6.21 11.47
N ARG A 64 -7.69 6.00 10.17
CA ARG A 64 -8.33 4.90 9.45
C ARG A 64 -7.77 3.55 9.87
N LEU A 65 -6.48 3.49 10.15
CA LEU A 65 -5.83 2.28 10.63
C LEU A 65 -6.37 1.88 12.01
N LYS A 66 -6.61 2.84 12.87
CA LYS A 66 -7.15 2.62 14.22
C LYS A 66 -8.63 2.27 14.19
N ASN A 67 -9.43 3.07 13.51
CA ASN A 67 -10.90 3.03 13.58
C ASN A 67 -11.58 2.55 12.31
N GLY A 68 -10.82 2.25 11.26
CA GLY A 68 -11.38 1.83 9.98
C GLY A 68 -12.19 0.56 10.09
N ARG A 69 -13.37 0.56 9.48
CA ARG A 69 -14.24 -0.61 9.38
C ARG A 69 -14.82 -0.66 7.98
N MET A 70 -14.96 -1.87 7.45
CA MET A 70 -15.56 -2.06 6.14
C MET A 70 -16.28 -3.41 6.08
N SER A 71 -17.27 -3.50 5.19
CA SER A 71 -17.96 -4.76 4.94
C SER A 71 -17.12 -5.63 4.00
N LEU A 72 -16.88 -6.87 4.42
CA LEU A 72 -16.16 -7.87 3.63
C LEU A 72 -17.01 -9.12 3.51
N PRO A 73 -16.92 -9.86 2.38
CA PRO A 73 -17.65 -11.12 2.24
C PRO A 73 -17.34 -12.10 3.35
N LYS A 74 -18.34 -12.85 3.80
CA LYS A 74 -18.16 -13.86 4.85
C LYS A 74 -17.47 -15.12 4.33
N GLN A 75 -17.75 -15.50 3.08
CA GLN A 75 -17.12 -16.64 2.46
C GLN A 75 -15.65 -16.32 2.14
N TRP A 76 -14.74 -17.20 2.55
CA TRP A 76 -13.30 -16.93 2.48
C TRP A 76 -12.79 -16.67 1.06
N ALA A 77 -13.29 -17.38 0.05
CA ALA A 77 -12.83 -17.21 -1.33
C ALA A 77 -13.23 -15.83 -1.89
N ALA A 78 -14.48 -15.41 -1.64
CA ALA A 78 -14.94 -14.08 -2.05
C ALA A 78 -14.23 -12.98 -1.28
N ARG A 79 -13.99 -13.17 0.01
CA ARG A 79 -13.25 -12.23 0.85
C ARG A 79 -11.81 -12.09 0.37
N HIS A 80 -11.13 -13.18 0.10
CA HIS A 80 -9.75 -13.17 -0.39
C HIS A 80 -9.64 -12.41 -1.72
N ARG A 81 -10.58 -12.64 -2.63
CA ARG A 81 -10.65 -11.91 -3.90
C ARG A 81 -10.80 -10.42 -3.69
N ARG A 82 -11.72 -10.02 -2.82
CA ARG A 82 -11.97 -8.60 -2.52
C ARG A 82 -10.76 -7.94 -1.87
N VAL A 83 -10.15 -8.60 -0.90
CA VAL A 83 -8.94 -8.13 -0.24
C VAL A 83 -7.80 -7.96 -1.24
N THR A 84 -7.60 -8.94 -2.11
CA THR A 84 -6.57 -8.87 -3.16
C THR A 84 -6.81 -7.68 -4.10
N GLU A 85 -8.05 -7.40 -4.48
CA GLU A 85 -8.42 -6.24 -5.29
C GLU A 85 -8.05 -4.93 -4.59
N ILE A 86 -8.39 -4.80 -3.31
CA ILE A 86 -8.08 -3.59 -2.53
C ILE A 86 -6.57 -3.35 -2.45
N LEU A 87 -5.81 -4.40 -2.19
CA LEU A 87 -4.34 -4.28 -2.13
C LEU A 87 -3.74 -3.94 -3.49
N ALA A 88 -4.28 -4.50 -4.57
CA ALA A 88 -3.80 -4.24 -5.92
C ALA A 88 -4.13 -2.83 -6.41
N GLU A 89 -5.26 -2.25 -6.01
CA GLU A 89 -5.61 -0.87 -6.32
C GLU A 89 -4.62 0.13 -5.71
N GLY A 90 -4.05 -0.19 -4.56
CA GLY A 90 -2.98 0.60 -3.94
C GLY A 90 -3.41 1.94 -3.34
N ASP A 91 -4.70 2.15 -3.10
CA ASP A 91 -5.19 3.34 -2.40
C ASP A 91 -4.86 3.22 -0.90
N PRO A 92 -3.98 4.08 -0.36
CA PRO A 92 -3.55 3.95 1.02
C PRO A 92 -4.67 4.14 2.04
N TYR A 93 -5.67 4.96 1.73
CA TYR A 93 -6.82 5.16 2.61
C TYR A 93 -7.65 3.88 2.73
N ARG A 94 -7.88 3.21 1.60
CA ARG A 94 -8.63 1.94 1.60
C ARG A 94 -7.85 0.80 2.23
N ILE A 95 -6.54 0.75 1.98
CA ILE A 95 -5.66 -0.23 2.62
C ILE A 95 -5.65 -0.03 4.14
N ALA A 96 -5.62 1.21 4.61
CA ALA A 96 -5.69 1.52 6.05
C ALA A 96 -7.01 1.06 6.68
N ILE A 97 -8.14 1.31 6.00
CA ILE A 97 -9.45 0.84 6.46
C ILE A 97 -9.48 -0.69 6.52
N LEU A 98 -8.98 -1.36 5.50
CA LEU A 98 -8.87 -2.81 5.46
C LEU A 98 -8.04 -3.35 6.62
N ALA A 99 -6.87 -2.78 6.85
CA ALA A 99 -5.99 -3.17 7.95
C ALA A 99 -6.66 -2.97 9.30
N GLY A 100 -7.38 -1.87 9.50
CA GLY A 100 -8.15 -1.60 10.71
C GLY A 100 -9.22 -2.66 10.96
N GLN A 101 -9.96 -3.05 9.91
CA GLN A 101 -10.98 -4.09 10.01
C GLN A 101 -10.38 -5.47 10.32
N LEU A 102 -9.32 -5.84 9.62
CA LEU A 102 -8.66 -7.12 9.85
C LEU A 102 -8.02 -7.19 11.23
N HIS A 103 -7.42 -6.12 11.71
CA HIS A 103 -6.86 -6.05 13.05
C HIS A 103 -7.96 -6.21 14.12
N ALA A 104 -9.10 -5.55 13.94
CA ALA A 104 -10.24 -5.68 14.85
C ALA A 104 -10.71 -7.14 14.93
N TRP A 105 -10.82 -7.83 13.81
CA TRP A 105 -11.19 -9.25 13.79
C TRP A 105 -10.11 -10.14 14.44
N GLU A 106 -8.82 -9.84 14.22
CA GLU A 106 -7.75 -10.58 14.88
C GLU A 106 -7.87 -10.51 16.40
N MET A 107 -8.14 -9.33 16.93
CA MET A 107 -8.31 -9.12 18.38
C MET A 107 -9.59 -9.76 18.92
N GLU A 108 -10.66 -9.76 18.13
CA GLU A 108 -11.98 -10.26 18.55
C GLU A 108 -12.07 -11.78 18.50
N ARG A 109 -11.57 -12.42 17.45
CA ARG A 109 -11.79 -13.85 17.20
C ARG A 109 -10.64 -14.59 16.52
N GLY A 110 -9.54 -13.89 16.23
CA GLY A 110 -8.44 -14.45 15.42
C GLY A 110 -8.75 -14.49 13.93
N LEU A 111 -7.72 -14.48 13.12
CA LEU A 111 -7.84 -14.52 11.66
C LEU A 111 -7.38 -15.87 11.11
N PRO A 112 -8.05 -16.39 10.06
CA PRO A 112 -7.48 -17.44 9.22
C PRO A 112 -6.16 -17.00 8.58
N ASP A 113 -5.33 -17.96 8.20
CA ASP A 113 -3.97 -17.69 7.70
C ASP A 113 -3.93 -16.73 6.51
N LEU A 114 -4.86 -16.88 5.54
CA LEU A 114 -4.90 -15.98 4.38
C LEU A 114 -5.20 -14.53 4.77
N ASP A 115 -6.13 -14.33 5.70
CA ASP A 115 -6.48 -13.00 6.19
C ASP A 115 -5.34 -12.41 7.02
N ARG A 116 -4.63 -13.23 7.78
CA ARG A 116 -3.47 -12.79 8.55
C ARG A 116 -2.32 -12.36 7.63
N GLN A 117 -2.08 -13.10 6.55
CA GLN A 117 -1.10 -12.72 5.54
C GLN A 117 -1.48 -11.40 4.86
N ALA A 118 -2.77 -11.22 4.57
CA ALA A 118 -3.27 -9.97 3.99
C ALA A 118 -3.08 -8.79 4.92
N LEU A 119 -3.33 -8.97 6.22
CA LEU A 119 -3.09 -7.92 7.22
C LEU A 119 -1.62 -7.53 7.25
N ARG A 120 -0.71 -8.49 7.28
CA ARG A 120 0.73 -8.22 7.25
C ARG A 120 1.14 -7.46 6.00
N ARG A 121 0.60 -7.85 4.85
CA ARG A 121 0.88 -7.17 3.58
C ARG A 121 0.37 -5.73 3.59
N ALA A 122 -0.84 -5.51 4.07
CA ALA A 122 -1.42 -4.17 4.20
C ALA A 122 -0.56 -3.28 5.11
N VAL A 123 -0.16 -3.80 6.27
CA VAL A 123 0.71 -3.09 7.21
C VAL A 123 2.05 -2.76 6.56
N ASN A 124 2.67 -3.68 5.84
CA ASN A 124 3.94 -3.44 5.19
C ASN A 124 3.84 -2.36 4.11
N LEU A 125 2.79 -2.39 3.28
CA LEU A 125 2.57 -1.37 2.26
C LEU A 125 2.39 0.02 2.87
N LEU A 126 1.58 0.11 3.92
CA LEU A 126 1.37 1.37 4.63
C LEU A 126 2.64 1.86 5.34
N ALA A 127 3.40 0.95 5.95
CA ALA A 127 4.64 1.31 6.63
C ALA A 127 5.66 1.88 5.67
N GLU A 128 5.79 1.33 4.47
CA GLU A 128 6.66 1.88 3.43
C GLU A 128 6.26 3.32 3.06
N GLU A 129 4.98 3.58 2.86
CA GLU A 129 4.51 4.91 2.51
C GLU A 129 4.64 5.92 3.63
N VAL A 130 4.28 5.53 4.85
CA VAL A 130 4.40 6.41 6.02
C VAL A 130 5.87 6.70 6.31
N ALA A 131 6.74 5.71 6.22
CA ALA A 131 8.19 5.90 6.40
C ALA A 131 8.74 6.90 5.40
N GLN A 132 8.36 6.80 4.13
CA GLN A 132 8.77 7.74 3.09
C GLN A 132 8.24 9.15 3.38
N ALA A 133 6.97 9.28 3.74
CA ALA A 133 6.33 10.58 4.00
C ALA A 133 6.94 11.31 5.19
N LEU A 134 7.30 10.58 6.25
CA LEU A 134 7.84 11.14 7.49
C LEU A 134 9.36 11.12 7.56
N GLU A 135 10.03 10.54 6.57
CA GLU A 135 11.49 10.38 6.54
C GLU A 135 12.01 9.60 7.76
N ILE A 136 11.32 8.53 8.08
CA ILE A 136 11.67 7.59 9.16
C ILE A 136 11.90 6.19 8.59
N THR A 137 12.38 5.27 9.42
CA THR A 137 12.55 3.87 9.00
C THR A 137 11.20 3.15 8.91
N ILE A 138 11.16 2.06 8.14
CA ILE A 138 9.96 1.21 8.04
C ILE A 138 9.63 0.62 9.41
N GLU A 139 10.64 0.22 10.17
CA GLU A 139 10.49 -0.30 11.52
C GLU A 139 9.83 0.73 12.47
N ALA A 140 10.26 2.00 12.38
CA ALA A 140 9.67 3.08 13.16
C ALA A 140 8.20 3.30 12.79
N ALA A 141 7.86 3.22 11.50
CA ALA A 141 6.47 3.32 11.03
C ALA A 141 5.62 2.18 11.58
N ARG A 142 6.13 0.94 11.56
CA ARG A 142 5.42 -0.21 12.14
C ARG A 142 5.19 -0.05 13.65
N GLU A 143 6.16 0.47 14.38
CA GLU A 143 6.01 0.77 15.80
C GLU A 143 4.90 1.77 16.05
N MET A 144 4.78 2.80 15.23
CA MET A 144 3.66 3.76 15.31
C MET A 144 2.31 3.05 15.16
N PHE A 145 2.21 2.10 14.25
CA PHE A 145 0.96 1.35 14.04
C PHE A 145 0.64 0.47 15.26
N GLU A 146 1.63 -0.21 15.80
CA GLU A 146 1.46 -1.03 17.00
C GLU A 146 1.01 -0.19 18.19
N GLU A 147 1.59 0.98 18.40
CA GLU A 147 1.20 1.90 19.47
C GLU A 147 -0.24 2.35 19.36
N ILE A 148 -0.69 2.69 18.13
CA ILE A 148 -2.07 3.10 17.87
C ILE A 148 -3.04 2.00 18.26
N TRP A 149 -2.74 0.76 17.94
CA TRP A 149 -3.60 -0.38 18.23
C TRP A 149 -3.60 -0.77 19.70
N VAL A 150 -2.53 -0.48 20.43
CA VAL A 150 -2.43 -0.76 21.86
C VAL A 150 -3.16 0.28 22.71
N GLU A 151 -3.27 1.53 22.25
CA GLU A 151 -3.94 2.63 22.98
C GLU A 151 -5.45 2.45 23.18
N GLU A 152 -6.05 1.39 22.65
CA GLU A 152 -7.49 1.12 22.77
C GLU A 152 -7.93 0.51 24.11
N PHE A 153 -7.04 0.46 25.06
CA PHE A 153 -7.37 -0.08 26.39
C PHE A 153 -7.73 1.02 27.38
#